data_754f674d5c2a80dc14520d620a3d3a28
#
_entry.id   754f674d5c2a80dc14520d620a3d3a28
#
_cell.length_a   1.000
_cell.length_b   1.000
_cell.length_c   1.000
_cell.angle_alpha   90.00
_cell.angle_beta   90.00
_cell.angle_gamma   90.00
#
_symmetry.space_group_name_H-M   'P 1'
#
loop_
_entity.id
_entity.type
_entity.pdbx_description
1 polymer ?
#
loop_
_entity_poly.entity_id
_entity_poly.type
_entity_poly.pdbx_seq_one_letter_code
_entity_poly.pdbx_strand_id
1 'polypeptide(L)'
;MIYFDSTKDNSIKLYDEKAKIDALDRAFGIVEFDTQGNIVTLNDNFLNLFGYTKEELIGFHHCKLLNKNDQSKHDIFWSRVLRGDIMSGEFRRINKFGMDVWINASYTQIKDNKGAVIGILKLAVDTTEKRNKEAYNKSRIDAIYRSQSVIEFDLDGHISYVNANYCKLSGYNPKQITGEHHSVLCPSEFTESPDYELFWNRLRNGEFISGKFERIGLGGRHFWIQASYNPIYDSDGKIFKITKYAYDISENIKMEKSLKMQHDISSIIANAQQNFLLNRNLPHACDQILDPILHLTDSEFGFIGIIQKQQDEVLLYIPSITNLSWNKNTKEWYENQKSTNNGLLFRNFDNLFGQVIKENVIVCTNDPESHSASKGTPPGHPKIKSFLGIPIRTNDTITGMIAIANRTDGYHQDIIDALTPLVAMMGSLIHARKLEDERNIIEETLRFNAEHDFLTGLPNRNSFFQHTDKIFHSFNIASHPLNNNCLAIIDIDHFKKINDTYGHMAGDSILKQFSELLSKQFRDIDIFARIGGEEFIVLLKATSLPLSLKIIERCREIVENHTFKFDDTIIKVTFSAGVSQFSTAFKNVDEWARDADEKLYESKSKGRNNVS
;
A
#
# COMPACT_ATOMS: atom_id res chain seq x y z
N MET A 1 -90.75 -74.37 1.54
CA MET A 1 -90.98 -73.24 2.33
C MET A 1 -89.65 -72.80 2.97
N ILE A 2 -88.92 -71.88 2.33
CA ILE A 2 -87.65 -71.41 2.80
C ILE A 2 -87.94 -70.06 3.44
N TYR A 3 -87.90 -69.99 4.80
CA TYR A 3 -87.94 -68.76 5.53
C TYR A 3 -86.58 -68.02 5.33
N PHE A 4 -86.60 -66.92 4.59
CA PHE A 4 -85.50 -66.01 4.56
C PHE A 4 -85.44 -65.28 5.90
N ASP A 5 -84.33 -65.46 6.61
CA ASP A 5 -84.08 -64.87 7.90
C ASP A 5 -83.69 -63.40 7.68
N SER A 6 -84.71 -62.47 7.72
CA SER A 6 -84.58 -61.03 7.59
C SER A 6 -83.79 -60.38 8.74
N THR A 7 -83.49 -61.12 9.79
CA THR A 7 -82.75 -60.65 10.96
C THR A 7 -81.23 -60.65 10.80
N LYS A 8 -80.74 -61.59 9.99
CA LYS A 8 -79.31 -61.68 9.68
C LYS A 8 -78.85 -60.58 8.71
N ASP A 9 -79.68 -60.19 7.75
CA ASP A 9 -79.37 -59.16 6.79
C ASP A 9 -79.34 -57.77 7.39
N ASN A 10 -80.22 -57.47 8.35
CA ASN A 10 -80.23 -56.22 9.13
C ASN A 10 -79.03 -56.10 10.11
N SER A 11 -78.57 -57.19 10.73
CA SER A 11 -77.44 -57.18 11.64
C SER A 11 -76.13 -57.01 10.89
N ILE A 12 -75.96 -57.55 9.69
CA ILE A 12 -74.80 -57.36 8.83
C ILE A 12 -74.72 -55.91 8.31
N LYS A 13 -75.81 -55.30 7.89
CA LYS A 13 -75.91 -53.91 7.47
C LYS A 13 -75.58 -52.95 8.65
N LEU A 14 -76.12 -53.23 9.85
CA LEU A 14 -75.81 -52.39 11.05
C LEU A 14 -74.36 -52.48 11.46
N TYR A 15 -73.73 -53.68 11.29
CA TYR A 15 -72.31 -53.85 11.60
C TYR A 15 -71.40 -53.08 10.60
N ASP A 16 -71.75 -53.08 9.29
CA ASP A 16 -71.05 -52.37 8.27
C ASP A 16 -71.19 -50.85 8.39
N GLU A 17 -72.39 -50.35 8.76
CA GLU A 17 -72.62 -48.94 9.08
C GLU A 17 -71.84 -48.48 10.32
N LYS A 18 -71.79 -49.29 11.36
CA LYS A 18 -71.03 -49.01 12.58
C LYS A 18 -69.53 -48.98 12.30
N ALA A 19 -69.01 -49.90 11.51
CA ALA A 19 -67.60 -49.93 11.13
C ALA A 19 -67.20 -48.70 10.29
N LYS A 20 -68.10 -48.20 9.43
CA LYS A 20 -67.86 -46.95 8.69
C LYS A 20 -67.86 -45.73 9.60
N ILE A 21 -68.76 -45.66 10.58
CA ILE A 21 -68.83 -44.58 11.58
C ILE A 21 -67.56 -44.63 12.44
N ASP A 22 -67.15 -45.80 12.92
CA ASP A 22 -65.92 -45.96 13.72
C ASP A 22 -64.66 -45.56 12.95
N ALA A 23 -64.64 -45.77 11.61
CA ALA A 23 -63.54 -45.31 10.76
C ALA A 23 -63.50 -43.78 10.61
N LEU A 24 -64.67 -43.14 10.45
CA LEU A 24 -64.77 -41.67 10.43
C LEU A 24 -64.40 -41.07 11.76
N ASP A 25 -64.86 -41.69 12.89
CA ASP A 25 -64.56 -41.26 14.24
C ASP A 25 -63.07 -41.23 14.55
N ARG A 26 -62.34 -42.20 14.01
CA ARG A 26 -60.85 -42.24 14.14
C ARG A 26 -60.12 -41.22 13.26
N ALA A 27 -60.70 -40.83 12.10
CA ALA A 27 -60.07 -39.98 11.12
C ALA A 27 -60.35 -38.49 11.30
N PHE A 28 -61.49 -38.15 11.87
CA PHE A 28 -61.98 -36.78 11.94
C PHE A 28 -62.34 -36.37 13.36
N GLY A 29 -62.17 -35.09 13.68
CA GLY A 29 -62.85 -34.45 14.80
C GLY A 29 -64.33 -34.28 14.43
N ILE A 30 -65.23 -34.99 15.17
CA ILE A 30 -66.66 -35.01 14.90
C ILE A 30 -67.38 -34.25 16.00
N VAL A 31 -68.30 -33.37 15.62
CA VAL A 31 -69.21 -32.71 16.58
C VAL A 31 -70.60 -32.55 15.94
N GLU A 32 -71.60 -32.82 16.71
CA GLU A 32 -73.01 -32.58 16.38
C GLU A 32 -73.53 -31.41 17.15
N PHE A 33 -74.33 -30.61 16.48
CA PHE A 33 -75.05 -29.47 17.10
C PHE A 33 -76.55 -29.64 16.93
N ASP A 34 -77.29 -29.09 17.86
CA ASP A 34 -78.72 -28.89 17.65
C ASP A 34 -78.99 -27.77 16.62
N THR A 35 -80.28 -27.54 16.29
CA THR A 35 -80.66 -26.51 15.32
C THR A 35 -80.36 -25.09 15.77
N GLN A 36 -80.13 -24.92 17.06
CA GLN A 36 -79.78 -23.63 17.68
C GLN A 36 -78.26 -23.40 17.77
N GLY A 37 -77.45 -24.42 17.43
CA GLY A 37 -75.95 -24.33 17.41
C GLY A 37 -75.30 -24.75 18.74
N ASN A 38 -76.04 -25.41 19.64
CA ASN A 38 -75.47 -25.95 20.88
C ASN A 38 -74.88 -27.35 20.58
N ILE A 39 -73.76 -27.65 21.21
CA ILE A 39 -73.05 -28.93 21.05
C ILE A 39 -73.83 -30.05 21.74
N VAL A 40 -74.26 -31.04 21.02
CA VAL A 40 -74.98 -32.19 21.49
C VAL A 40 -74.09 -33.38 21.81
N THR A 41 -73.20 -33.68 20.86
CA THR A 41 -72.21 -34.78 20.99
C THR A 41 -70.93 -34.43 20.26
N LEU A 42 -69.79 -35.06 20.64
CA LEU A 42 -68.51 -34.87 20.05
C LEU A 42 -67.61 -36.08 20.38
N ASN A 43 -66.57 -36.30 19.53
CA ASN A 43 -65.61 -37.37 19.73
C ASN A 43 -64.31 -36.88 20.38
N ASP A 44 -63.47 -37.86 20.76
CA ASP A 44 -62.19 -37.56 21.43
C ASP A 44 -61.22 -36.79 20.51
N ASN A 45 -61.25 -37.03 19.20
CA ASN A 45 -60.44 -36.28 18.24
C ASN A 45 -60.80 -34.77 18.27
N PHE A 46 -62.08 -34.45 18.36
CA PHE A 46 -62.51 -33.05 18.46
C PHE A 46 -62.11 -32.42 19.82
N LEU A 47 -62.19 -33.19 20.91
CA LEU A 47 -61.74 -32.74 22.26
C LEU A 47 -60.23 -32.45 22.24
N ASN A 48 -59.46 -33.39 21.70
CA ASN A 48 -57.98 -33.26 21.61
C ASN A 48 -57.56 -32.07 20.75
N LEU A 49 -58.26 -31.82 19.65
CA LEU A 49 -58.02 -30.73 18.74
C LEU A 49 -58.15 -29.36 19.42
N PHE A 50 -59.13 -29.22 20.28
CA PHE A 50 -59.44 -27.94 20.95
C PHE A 50 -58.96 -27.85 22.42
N GLY A 51 -58.49 -28.96 23.01
CA GLY A 51 -57.97 -29.04 24.37
C GLY A 51 -59.04 -28.91 25.46
N TYR A 52 -60.31 -29.19 25.13
CA TYR A 52 -61.42 -29.17 26.09
C TYR A 52 -61.77 -30.59 26.53
N THR A 53 -62.42 -30.69 27.69
CA THR A 53 -63.09 -31.89 28.13
C THR A 53 -64.54 -31.91 27.62
N LYS A 54 -65.15 -33.09 27.66
CA LYS A 54 -66.52 -33.27 27.17
C LYS A 54 -67.52 -32.44 27.96
N GLU A 55 -67.36 -32.33 29.28
CA GLU A 55 -68.18 -31.57 30.20
C GLU A 55 -68.05 -30.05 29.97
N GLU A 56 -66.92 -29.60 29.42
CA GLU A 56 -66.71 -28.19 29.12
C GLU A 56 -67.35 -27.73 27.81
N LEU A 57 -67.68 -28.65 26.91
CA LEU A 57 -68.19 -28.32 25.56
C LEU A 57 -69.66 -28.74 25.34
N ILE A 58 -70.18 -29.83 25.94
CA ILE A 58 -71.54 -30.27 25.74
C ILE A 58 -72.51 -29.21 26.30
N GLY A 59 -73.56 -28.88 25.56
CA GLY A 59 -74.51 -27.85 25.85
C GLY A 59 -74.08 -26.42 25.59
N PHE A 60 -72.78 -26.20 25.27
CA PHE A 60 -72.30 -24.86 24.88
C PHE A 60 -72.52 -24.57 23.39
N HIS A 61 -72.77 -23.30 23.12
CA HIS A 61 -73.03 -22.84 21.78
C HIS A 61 -71.68 -22.82 20.93
N HIS A 62 -71.77 -23.12 19.62
CA HIS A 62 -70.69 -23.13 18.67
C HIS A 62 -69.79 -21.88 18.73
N CYS A 63 -70.33 -20.72 19.04
CA CYS A 63 -69.64 -19.47 19.19
C CYS A 63 -68.47 -19.50 20.22
N LYS A 64 -68.46 -20.46 21.14
CA LYS A 64 -67.37 -20.63 22.11
C LYS A 64 -66.03 -20.93 21.47
N LEU A 65 -66.03 -21.53 20.27
CA LEU A 65 -64.84 -21.87 19.50
C LEU A 65 -64.47 -20.83 18.45
N LEU A 66 -65.23 -19.71 18.39
CA LEU A 66 -65.03 -18.63 17.43
C LEU A 66 -64.23 -17.47 18.02
N ASN A 67 -63.41 -16.83 17.22
CA ASN A 67 -62.85 -15.54 17.58
C ASN A 67 -63.93 -14.44 17.53
N LYS A 68 -63.69 -13.28 18.16
CA LYS A 68 -64.66 -12.18 18.24
C LYS A 68 -65.18 -11.70 16.87
N ASN A 69 -64.33 -11.72 15.84
CA ASN A 69 -64.68 -11.26 14.48
C ASN A 69 -65.58 -12.24 13.76
N ASP A 70 -65.44 -13.56 13.99
CA ASP A 70 -66.23 -14.58 13.38
C ASP A 70 -67.56 -14.77 14.11
N GLN A 71 -67.64 -14.42 15.42
CA GLN A 71 -68.89 -14.43 16.17
C GLN A 71 -69.93 -13.50 15.56
N SER A 72 -69.55 -12.33 15.07
CA SER A 72 -70.46 -11.38 14.41
C SER A 72 -71.06 -11.86 13.10
N LYS A 73 -70.47 -12.87 12.46
CA LYS A 73 -70.92 -13.47 11.17
C LYS A 73 -71.61 -14.81 11.37
N HIS A 74 -71.67 -15.30 12.59
CA HIS A 74 -72.16 -16.63 12.92
C HIS A 74 -73.62 -16.87 12.47
N ASP A 75 -74.52 -15.93 12.72
CA ASP A 75 -75.95 -16.09 12.42
C ASP A 75 -76.21 -16.23 10.92
N ILE A 76 -75.47 -15.52 10.11
CA ILE A 76 -75.51 -15.64 8.64
C ILE A 76 -75.01 -17.02 8.20
N PHE A 77 -73.87 -17.44 8.76
CA PHE A 77 -73.28 -18.74 8.48
C PHE A 77 -74.22 -19.87 8.87
N TRP A 78 -74.73 -19.81 10.13
CA TRP A 78 -75.60 -20.85 10.68
C TRP A 78 -76.93 -20.96 9.93
N SER A 79 -77.58 -19.84 9.56
CA SER A 79 -78.80 -19.82 8.75
C SER A 79 -78.64 -20.44 7.35
N ARG A 80 -77.45 -20.35 6.76
CA ARG A 80 -77.15 -21.01 5.49
C ARG A 80 -77.04 -22.53 5.65
N VAL A 81 -76.35 -22.99 6.70
CA VAL A 81 -76.26 -24.42 7.01
C VAL A 81 -77.66 -24.99 7.25
N LEU A 82 -78.54 -24.29 8.01
CA LEU A 82 -79.94 -24.69 8.29
C LEU A 82 -80.82 -24.69 7.02
N ARG A 83 -80.50 -23.91 5.97
CA ARG A 83 -81.18 -23.93 4.67
C ARG A 83 -80.77 -25.10 3.75
N GLY A 84 -79.69 -25.79 4.10
CA GLY A 84 -79.21 -26.94 3.35
C GLY A 84 -77.93 -26.71 2.56
N ASP A 85 -77.33 -25.53 2.70
CA ASP A 85 -76.01 -25.28 2.10
C ASP A 85 -74.97 -26.13 2.85
N ILE A 86 -74.16 -26.89 2.11
CA ILE A 86 -72.97 -27.57 2.65
C ILE A 86 -71.89 -26.52 2.77
N MET A 87 -71.54 -26.17 4.00
CA MET A 87 -70.47 -25.20 4.26
C MET A 87 -69.18 -25.96 4.53
N SER A 88 -68.25 -25.95 3.55
CA SER A 88 -66.94 -26.58 3.66
C SER A 88 -65.83 -25.60 3.35
N GLY A 89 -64.68 -25.78 4.04
CA GLY A 89 -63.53 -24.95 3.83
C GLY A 89 -62.62 -24.87 5.05
N GLU A 90 -61.64 -24.00 4.97
CA GLU A 90 -60.72 -23.71 6.09
C GLU A 90 -61.34 -22.69 7.04
N PHE A 91 -61.31 -23.01 8.31
CA PHE A 91 -61.83 -22.15 9.37
C PHE A 91 -60.78 -21.96 10.46
N ARG A 92 -60.63 -20.71 10.94
CA ARG A 92 -59.86 -20.39 12.12
C ARG A 92 -60.74 -20.51 13.36
N ARG A 93 -60.29 -21.24 14.34
CA ARG A 93 -60.99 -21.47 15.62
C ARG A 93 -60.03 -21.19 16.75
N ILE A 94 -60.56 -21.07 17.98
CA ILE A 94 -59.78 -20.83 19.17
C ILE A 94 -59.90 -22.01 20.11
N ASN A 95 -58.79 -22.56 20.59
CA ASN A 95 -58.77 -23.63 21.56
C ASN A 95 -58.96 -23.07 23.02
N LYS A 96 -59.01 -23.97 24.00
CA LYS A 96 -59.20 -23.66 25.43
C LYS A 96 -58.14 -22.67 25.95
N PHE A 97 -56.92 -22.68 25.40
CA PHE A 97 -55.77 -21.86 25.81
C PHE A 97 -55.70 -20.50 25.06
N GLY A 98 -56.73 -20.19 24.25
CA GLY A 98 -56.75 -18.96 23.45
C GLY A 98 -55.90 -18.99 22.20
N MET A 99 -55.32 -20.16 21.83
CA MET A 99 -54.49 -20.31 20.64
C MET A 99 -55.36 -20.60 19.41
N ASP A 100 -54.87 -20.14 18.27
CA ASP A 100 -55.50 -20.40 16.97
C ASP A 100 -55.32 -21.86 16.54
N VAL A 101 -56.43 -22.48 16.17
CA VAL A 101 -56.51 -23.80 15.53
C VAL A 101 -57.13 -23.63 14.17
N TRP A 102 -56.39 -24.03 13.14
CA TRP A 102 -56.88 -24.03 11.77
C TRP A 102 -57.41 -25.39 11.44
N ILE A 103 -58.69 -25.43 11.04
CA ILE A 103 -59.36 -26.67 10.68
C ILE A 103 -59.89 -26.60 9.21
N ASN A 104 -59.73 -27.67 8.47
CA ASN A 104 -60.56 -27.89 7.26
C ASN A 104 -61.81 -28.64 7.73
N ALA A 105 -62.96 -28.01 7.62
CA ALA A 105 -64.20 -28.57 8.18
C ALA A 105 -65.36 -28.49 7.19
N SER A 106 -66.29 -29.43 7.33
CA SER A 106 -67.57 -29.49 6.59
C SER A 106 -68.71 -29.55 7.57
N TYR A 107 -69.72 -28.75 7.32
CA TYR A 107 -70.96 -28.70 8.10
C TYR A 107 -72.12 -29.18 7.23
N THR A 108 -72.88 -30.19 7.71
CA THR A 108 -73.93 -30.85 6.98
C THR A 108 -75.14 -31.05 7.89
N GLN A 109 -76.38 -30.96 7.33
CA GLN A 109 -77.63 -31.23 8.06
C GLN A 109 -77.78 -32.71 8.44
N ILE A 110 -78.26 -32.97 9.66
CA ILE A 110 -78.81 -34.24 10.09
C ILE A 110 -80.33 -34.12 9.97
N LYS A 111 -80.98 -35.04 9.28
CA LYS A 111 -82.44 -35.02 9.05
C LYS A 111 -83.08 -36.26 9.63
N ASP A 112 -84.29 -36.09 10.13
CA ASP A 112 -85.13 -37.19 10.57
C ASP A 112 -85.73 -37.96 9.36
N ASN A 113 -86.52 -39.04 9.67
CA ASN A 113 -87.18 -39.86 8.68
C ASN A 113 -88.29 -39.13 7.85
N LYS A 114 -88.67 -37.92 8.29
CA LYS A 114 -89.65 -37.04 7.62
C LYS A 114 -88.96 -35.91 6.83
N GLY A 115 -87.64 -35.88 6.82
CA GLY A 115 -86.85 -34.86 6.14
C GLY A 115 -86.67 -33.53 6.93
N ALA A 116 -87.14 -33.45 8.18
CA ALA A 116 -86.94 -32.28 9.01
C ALA A 116 -85.51 -32.24 9.58
N VAL A 117 -84.86 -31.05 9.60
CA VAL A 117 -83.52 -30.86 10.16
C VAL A 117 -83.59 -30.96 11.68
N ILE A 118 -82.91 -31.96 12.22
CA ILE A 118 -82.83 -32.22 13.66
C ILE A 118 -81.50 -31.82 14.29
N GLY A 119 -80.45 -31.55 13.47
CA GLY A 119 -79.14 -31.16 13.90
C GLY A 119 -78.16 -30.89 12.73
N ILE A 120 -76.98 -30.50 13.09
CA ILE A 120 -75.87 -30.24 12.17
C ILE A 120 -74.68 -31.10 12.57
N LEU A 121 -74.12 -31.87 11.59
CA LEU A 121 -72.89 -32.62 11.75
C LEU A 121 -71.73 -31.78 11.22
N LYS A 122 -70.68 -31.69 11.98
CA LYS A 122 -69.40 -31.11 11.54
C LYS A 122 -68.32 -32.17 11.60
N LEU A 123 -67.60 -32.29 10.49
CA LEU A 123 -66.36 -33.05 10.38
C LEU A 123 -65.22 -32.06 10.24
N ALA A 124 -64.17 -32.25 11.02
CA ALA A 124 -63.02 -31.32 11.04
C ALA A 124 -61.70 -32.09 11.02
N VAL A 125 -60.75 -31.58 10.27
CA VAL A 125 -59.34 -32.05 10.25
C VAL A 125 -58.46 -30.88 10.61
N ASP A 126 -57.48 -31.12 11.48
CA ASP A 126 -56.49 -30.13 11.86
C ASP A 126 -55.53 -29.85 10.70
N THR A 127 -55.40 -28.60 10.31
CA THR A 127 -54.47 -28.11 9.29
C THR A 127 -53.47 -27.12 9.86
N THR A 128 -53.41 -26.94 11.18
CA THR A 128 -52.60 -25.94 11.87
C THR A 128 -51.10 -26.17 11.58
N GLU A 129 -50.59 -27.38 11.76
CA GLU A 129 -49.17 -27.70 11.54
C GLU A 129 -48.77 -27.46 10.09
N LYS A 130 -49.58 -27.97 9.15
CA LYS A 130 -49.36 -27.78 7.71
C LYS A 130 -49.26 -26.31 7.35
N ARG A 131 -50.23 -25.52 7.81
CA ARG A 131 -50.31 -24.07 7.56
C ARG A 131 -49.13 -23.30 8.18
N ASN A 132 -48.79 -23.63 9.44
CA ASN A 132 -47.63 -23.02 10.09
C ASN A 132 -46.33 -23.33 9.37
N LYS A 133 -46.15 -24.56 8.89
CA LYS A 133 -45.00 -24.97 8.09
C LYS A 133 -44.91 -24.24 6.73
N GLU A 134 -46.04 -24.08 6.06
CA GLU A 134 -46.11 -23.30 4.80
C GLU A 134 -45.80 -21.81 5.06
N ALA A 135 -46.41 -21.21 6.09
CA ALA A 135 -46.17 -19.83 6.48
C ALA A 135 -44.70 -19.60 6.90
N TYR A 136 -44.12 -20.52 7.66
CA TYR A 136 -42.72 -20.50 8.06
C TYR A 136 -41.79 -20.58 6.85
N ASN A 137 -42.02 -21.54 5.93
CA ASN A 137 -41.21 -21.68 4.73
C ASN A 137 -41.31 -20.44 3.84
N LYS A 138 -42.53 -19.89 3.66
CA LYS A 138 -42.73 -18.63 2.95
C LYS A 138 -41.97 -17.48 3.59
N SER A 139 -42.06 -17.34 4.91
CA SER A 139 -41.35 -16.29 5.64
C SER A 139 -39.84 -16.39 5.52
N ARG A 140 -39.28 -17.63 5.51
CA ARG A 140 -37.86 -17.87 5.27
C ARG A 140 -37.44 -17.44 3.87
N ILE A 141 -38.19 -17.81 2.85
CA ILE A 141 -37.95 -17.42 1.46
C ILE A 141 -38.02 -15.90 1.33
N ASP A 142 -39.07 -15.26 1.87
CA ASP A 142 -39.22 -13.80 1.84
C ASP A 142 -38.06 -13.06 2.56
N ALA A 143 -37.52 -13.64 3.62
CA ALA A 143 -36.36 -13.09 4.32
C ALA A 143 -35.10 -13.12 3.43
N ILE A 144 -34.83 -14.22 2.73
CA ILE A 144 -33.72 -14.36 1.78
C ILE A 144 -33.89 -13.36 0.63
N TYR A 145 -35.09 -13.26 0.05
CA TYR A 145 -35.37 -12.34 -1.06
C TYR A 145 -35.26 -10.86 -0.68
N ARG A 146 -35.46 -10.52 0.61
CA ARG A 146 -35.26 -9.15 1.12
C ARG A 146 -33.80 -8.82 1.35
N SER A 147 -32.99 -9.78 1.78
CA SER A 147 -31.59 -9.56 2.17
C SER A 147 -30.60 -9.78 1.04
N GLN A 148 -30.91 -10.61 0.05
CA GLN A 148 -30.01 -10.97 -1.04
C GLN A 148 -30.51 -10.51 -2.41
N SER A 149 -29.58 -10.31 -3.32
CA SER A 149 -29.88 -10.14 -4.75
C SER A 149 -30.23 -11.51 -5.33
N VAL A 150 -31.44 -11.67 -5.85
CA VAL A 150 -31.94 -12.93 -6.38
C VAL A 150 -32.32 -12.78 -7.84
N ILE A 151 -31.88 -13.74 -8.64
CA ILE A 151 -32.23 -13.86 -10.05
C ILE A 151 -32.47 -15.33 -10.38
N GLU A 152 -33.50 -15.63 -11.15
CA GLU A 152 -33.83 -16.99 -11.57
C GLU A 152 -33.73 -17.11 -13.08
N PHE A 153 -33.28 -18.27 -13.52
CA PHE A 153 -33.10 -18.62 -14.93
C PHE A 153 -33.85 -19.89 -15.25
N ASP A 154 -34.30 -20.01 -16.49
CA ASP A 154 -34.64 -21.30 -17.07
C ASP A 154 -33.38 -22.14 -17.32
N LEU A 155 -33.57 -23.36 -17.85
CA LEU A 155 -32.46 -24.27 -18.11
C LEU A 155 -31.60 -23.85 -19.32
N ASP A 156 -32.11 -22.97 -20.16
CA ASP A 156 -31.41 -22.41 -21.31
C ASP A 156 -30.66 -21.12 -20.95
N GLY A 157 -30.80 -20.63 -19.71
CA GLY A 157 -30.09 -19.47 -19.20
C GLY A 157 -30.81 -18.14 -19.35
N HIS A 158 -32.10 -18.14 -19.77
CA HIS A 158 -32.88 -16.90 -19.83
C HIS A 158 -33.44 -16.53 -18.45
N ILE A 159 -33.44 -15.26 -18.17
CA ILE A 159 -33.89 -14.69 -16.90
C ILE A 159 -35.40 -14.75 -16.79
N SER A 160 -35.90 -15.55 -15.86
CA SER A 160 -37.34 -15.70 -15.58
C SER A 160 -37.84 -14.79 -14.48
N TYR A 161 -36.96 -14.44 -13.53
CA TYR A 161 -37.29 -13.56 -12.40
C TYR A 161 -36.06 -12.79 -11.89
N VAL A 162 -36.28 -11.58 -11.40
CA VAL A 162 -35.28 -10.77 -10.75
C VAL A 162 -35.92 -9.96 -9.62
N ASN A 163 -35.28 -9.92 -8.44
CA ASN A 163 -35.74 -9.11 -7.32
C ASN A 163 -35.20 -7.68 -7.35
N ALA A 164 -35.79 -6.81 -6.50
CA ALA A 164 -35.42 -5.40 -6.42
C ALA A 164 -33.93 -5.19 -6.03
N ASN A 165 -33.36 -6.08 -5.21
CA ASN A 165 -31.97 -5.97 -4.80
C ASN A 165 -31.02 -6.20 -5.98
N TYR A 166 -31.30 -7.20 -6.83
CA TYR A 166 -30.49 -7.43 -8.03
C TYR A 166 -30.62 -6.29 -9.04
N CYS A 167 -31.82 -5.71 -9.18
CA CYS A 167 -32.02 -4.53 -10.01
C CYS A 167 -31.21 -3.32 -9.54
N LYS A 168 -31.15 -3.06 -8.23
CA LYS A 168 -30.30 -2.02 -7.66
C LYS A 168 -28.83 -2.28 -7.92
N LEU A 169 -28.40 -3.53 -7.77
CA LEU A 169 -27.03 -3.96 -7.97
C LEU A 169 -26.59 -3.81 -9.42
N SER A 170 -27.37 -4.32 -10.37
CA SER A 170 -27.04 -4.33 -11.79
C SER A 170 -27.37 -3.02 -12.54
N GLY A 171 -28.25 -2.19 -11.97
CA GLY A 171 -28.77 -0.97 -12.61
C GLY A 171 -29.92 -1.21 -13.59
N TYR A 172 -30.24 -2.47 -13.93
CA TYR A 172 -31.37 -2.79 -14.79
C TYR A 172 -32.70 -2.71 -14.05
N ASN A 173 -33.78 -2.39 -14.76
CA ASN A 173 -35.10 -2.64 -14.22
C ASN A 173 -35.63 -4.03 -14.65
N PRO A 174 -36.63 -4.60 -13.95
CA PRO A 174 -37.14 -5.96 -14.26
C PRO A 174 -37.58 -6.13 -15.70
N LYS A 175 -38.23 -5.13 -16.29
CA LYS A 175 -38.74 -5.20 -17.68
C LYS A 175 -37.64 -5.21 -18.75
N GLN A 176 -36.46 -4.68 -18.42
CA GLN A 176 -35.33 -4.64 -19.36
C GLN A 176 -34.55 -5.94 -19.39
N ILE A 177 -34.57 -6.70 -18.28
CA ILE A 177 -33.67 -7.83 -18.14
C ILE A 177 -34.41 -9.18 -18.12
N THR A 178 -35.68 -9.20 -17.75
CA THR A 178 -36.47 -10.45 -17.80
C THR A 178 -36.63 -10.90 -19.26
N GLY A 179 -36.33 -12.14 -19.55
CA GLY A 179 -36.29 -12.73 -20.89
C GLY A 179 -34.91 -12.67 -21.56
N GLU A 180 -34.00 -11.82 -21.07
CA GLU A 180 -32.65 -11.78 -21.59
C GLU A 180 -31.84 -13.00 -21.11
N HIS A 181 -30.83 -13.38 -21.90
CA HIS A 181 -29.94 -14.48 -21.56
C HIS A 181 -28.86 -14.02 -20.54
N HIS A 182 -28.40 -14.94 -19.67
CA HIS A 182 -27.39 -14.71 -18.64
C HIS A 182 -26.11 -14.04 -19.18
N SER A 183 -25.76 -14.29 -20.45
CA SER A 183 -24.57 -13.74 -21.10
C SER A 183 -24.52 -12.19 -21.07
N VAL A 184 -25.67 -11.52 -21.11
CA VAL A 184 -25.74 -10.04 -21.07
C VAL A 184 -25.21 -9.45 -19.76
N LEU A 185 -25.09 -10.28 -18.73
CA LEU A 185 -24.56 -9.92 -17.41
C LEU A 185 -23.08 -10.31 -17.23
N CYS A 186 -22.45 -10.85 -18.23
CA CYS A 186 -21.09 -11.40 -18.14
C CYS A 186 -20.13 -10.70 -19.10
N PRO A 187 -18.83 -10.59 -18.74
CA PRO A 187 -17.79 -10.16 -19.67
C PRO A 187 -17.74 -11.06 -20.92
N SER A 188 -17.45 -10.47 -22.10
CA SER A 188 -17.36 -11.19 -23.37
C SER A 188 -16.31 -12.30 -23.35
N GLU A 189 -15.18 -12.04 -22.70
CA GLU A 189 -14.11 -13.03 -22.55
C GLU A 189 -14.58 -14.31 -21.86
N PHE A 190 -15.50 -14.21 -20.90
CA PHE A 190 -16.08 -15.38 -20.24
C PHE A 190 -17.14 -16.05 -21.12
N THR A 191 -18.01 -15.26 -21.74
CA THR A 191 -19.14 -15.84 -22.54
C THR A 191 -18.66 -16.51 -23.82
N GLU A 192 -17.53 -16.11 -24.37
CA GLU A 192 -16.90 -16.71 -25.56
C GLU A 192 -15.96 -17.88 -25.21
N SER A 193 -15.70 -18.11 -23.92
CA SER A 193 -14.84 -19.20 -23.47
C SER A 193 -15.58 -20.53 -23.36
N PRO A 194 -14.87 -21.67 -23.50
CA PRO A 194 -15.43 -23.01 -23.25
C PRO A 194 -15.98 -23.19 -21.83
N ASP A 195 -15.47 -22.41 -20.87
CA ASP A 195 -15.89 -22.47 -19.48
C ASP A 195 -17.32 -22.02 -19.27
N TYR A 196 -17.84 -21.15 -20.14
CA TYR A 196 -19.25 -20.72 -20.09
C TYR A 196 -20.22 -21.83 -20.40
N GLU A 197 -19.94 -22.64 -21.41
CA GLU A 197 -20.76 -23.81 -21.75
C GLU A 197 -20.67 -24.87 -20.65
N LEU A 198 -19.48 -25.14 -20.15
CA LEU A 198 -19.26 -26.07 -19.04
C LEU A 198 -20.01 -25.61 -17.78
N PHE A 199 -20.02 -24.31 -17.48
CA PHE A 199 -20.75 -23.72 -16.36
C PHE A 199 -22.24 -24.07 -16.41
N TRP A 200 -22.90 -23.87 -17.55
CA TRP A 200 -24.33 -24.22 -17.73
C TRP A 200 -24.59 -25.72 -17.76
N ASN A 201 -23.68 -26.51 -18.31
CA ASN A 201 -23.79 -27.97 -18.31
C ASN A 201 -23.75 -28.54 -16.90
N ARG A 202 -22.88 -28.05 -16.04
CA ARG A 202 -22.80 -28.46 -14.63
C ARG A 202 -24.09 -28.11 -13.87
N LEU A 203 -24.65 -26.93 -14.07
CA LEU A 203 -25.93 -26.54 -13.46
C LEU A 203 -27.11 -27.43 -13.92
N ARG A 204 -27.17 -27.75 -15.22
CA ARG A 204 -28.19 -28.69 -15.77
C ARG A 204 -28.04 -30.10 -15.23
N ASN A 205 -26.84 -30.50 -14.86
CA ASN A 205 -26.57 -31.79 -14.23
C ASN A 205 -26.82 -31.82 -12.72
N GLY A 206 -27.30 -30.72 -12.13
CA GLY A 206 -27.65 -30.66 -10.70
C GLY A 206 -26.53 -30.20 -9.79
N GLU A 207 -25.38 -29.81 -10.34
CA GLU A 207 -24.32 -29.24 -9.53
C GLU A 207 -24.61 -27.77 -9.16
N PHE A 208 -24.41 -27.38 -7.91
CA PHE A 208 -24.41 -25.96 -7.55
C PHE A 208 -23.03 -25.36 -7.82
N ILE A 209 -22.98 -24.08 -8.20
CA ILE A 209 -21.73 -23.36 -8.45
C ILE A 209 -21.70 -22.13 -7.58
N SER A 210 -20.63 -21.93 -6.80
CA SER A 210 -20.43 -20.74 -6.00
C SER A 210 -19.02 -20.17 -6.18
N GLY A 211 -18.91 -18.83 -6.09
CA GLY A 211 -17.64 -18.14 -6.26
C GLY A 211 -17.78 -16.62 -6.35
N LYS A 212 -16.64 -15.97 -6.60
CA LYS A 212 -16.57 -14.54 -6.95
C LYS A 212 -16.69 -14.42 -8.47
N PHE A 213 -17.56 -13.56 -8.93
CA PHE A 213 -17.81 -13.37 -10.37
C PHE A 213 -17.84 -11.88 -10.71
N GLU A 214 -17.16 -11.52 -11.78
CA GLU A 214 -17.31 -10.22 -12.40
C GLU A 214 -18.58 -10.21 -13.25
N ARG A 215 -19.35 -9.12 -13.19
CA ARG A 215 -20.59 -8.96 -13.94
C ARG A 215 -20.67 -7.57 -14.56
N ILE A 216 -21.46 -7.48 -15.62
CA ILE A 216 -21.71 -6.23 -16.34
C ILE A 216 -23.13 -5.78 -16.05
N GLY A 217 -23.28 -4.56 -15.59
CA GLY A 217 -24.55 -3.90 -15.37
C GLY A 217 -24.95 -2.99 -16.53
N LEU A 218 -26.04 -2.26 -16.32
CA LEU A 218 -26.54 -1.29 -17.27
C LEU A 218 -25.47 -0.24 -17.64
N GLY A 219 -25.33 0.01 -18.95
CA GLY A 219 -24.31 0.97 -19.45
C GLY A 219 -22.87 0.46 -19.41
N GLY A 220 -22.66 -0.85 -19.30
CA GLY A 220 -21.32 -1.46 -19.31
C GLY A 220 -20.59 -1.36 -17.97
N ARG A 221 -21.28 -1.04 -16.87
CA ARG A 221 -20.68 -0.92 -15.54
C ARG A 221 -20.24 -2.28 -15.00
N HIS A 222 -18.96 -2.45 -14.77
CA HIS A 222 -18.40 -3.65 -14.13
C HIS A 222 -18.64 -3.64 -12.61
N PHE A 223 -19.04 -4.78 -12.05
CA PHE A 223 -19.20 -4.99 -10.62
C PHE A 223 -18.91 -6.44 -10.23
N TRP A 224 -18.48 -6.65 -9.01
CA TRP A 224 -18.13 -7.95 -8.47
C TRP A 224 -19.17 -8.48 -7.51
N ILE A 225 -19.53 -9.73 -7.68
CA ILE A 225 -20.45 -10.42 -6.80
C ILE A 225 -19.84 -11.69 -6.22
N GLN A 226 -20.16 -11.96 -4.98
CA GLN A 226 -20.11 -13.33 -4.46
C GLN A 226 -21.48 -13.94 -4.73
N ALA A 227 -21.53 -15.03 -5.47
CA ALA A 227 -22.80 -15.65 -5.86
C ALA A 227 -22.77 -17.16 -5.76
N SER A 228 -23.96 -17.74 -5.56
CA SER A 228 -24.21 -19.17 -5.72
C SER A 228 -25.36 -19.39 -6.69
N TYR A 229 -25.19 -20.31 -7.62
CA TYR A 229 -26.18 -20.76 -8.60
C TYR A 229 -26.65 -22.14 -8.16
N ASN A 230 -27.96 -22.29 -7.95
CA ASN A 230 -28.54 -23.47 -7.30
C ASN A 230 -29.66 -24.02 -8.19
N PRO A 231 -29.55 -25.28 -8.66
CA PRO A 231 -30.64 -25.96 -9.34
C PRO A 231 -31.84 -26.14 -8.40
N ILE A 232 -33.05 -25.86 -8.91
CA ILE A 232 -34.29 -26.04 -8.20
C ILE A 232 -35.06 -27.18 -8.84
N TYR A 233 -35.59 -28.08 -8.01
CA TYR A 233 -36.24 -29.31 -8.41
C TYR A 233 -37.75 -29.19 -8.22
N ASP A 234 -38.52 -29.83 -9.13
CA ASP A 234 -39.96 -30.02 -9.02
C ASP A 234 -40.30 -31.20 -8.08
N SER A 235 -41.61 -31.52 -7.98
CA SER A 235 -42.10 -32.62 -7.13
C SER A 235 -41.60 -34.00 -7.56
N ASP A 236 -41.22 -34.14 -8.83
CA ASP A 236 -40.73 -35.40 -9.42
C ASP A 236 -39.21 -35.52 -9.37
N GLY A 237 -38.54 -34.53 -8.76
CA GLY A 237 -37.09 -34.47 -8.60
C GLY A 237 -36.36 -34.05 -9.88
N LYS A 238 -37.03 -33.44 -10.84
CA LYS A 238 -36.46 -32.93 -12.08
C LYS A 238 -36.11 -31.45 -11.91
N ILE A 239 -34.93 -31.05 -12.39
CA ILE A 239 -34.51 -29.65 -12.40
C ILE A 239 -35.39 -28.88 -13.39
N PHE A 240 -35.98 -27.77 -12.96
CA PHE A 240 -36.82 -26.93 -13.82
C PHE A 240 -36.37 -25.46 -13.89
N LYS A 241 -35.51 -25.02 -12.98
CA LYS A 241 -34.91 -23.68 -13.01
C LYS A 241 -33.63 -23.62 -12.21
N ILE A 242 -32.83 -22.56 -12.41
CA ILE A 242 -31.65 -22.23 -11.64
C ILE A 242 -31.90 -20.93 -10.87
N THR A 243 -31.69 -20.93 -9.56
CA THR A 243 -31.78 -19.73 -8.74
C THR A 243 -30.40 -19.28 -8.32
N LYS A 244 -30.06 -18.03 -8.59
CA LYS A 244 -28.84 -17.39 -8.18
C LYS A 244 -29.11 -16.47 -6.98
N TYR A 245 -28.33 -16.64 -5.95
CA TYR A 245 -28.21 -15.71 -4.83
C TYR A 245 -26.88 -14.98 -4.92
N ALA A 246 -26.89 -13.66 -4.75
CA ALA A 246 -25.69 -12.86 -4.87
C ALA A 246 -25.69 -11.67 -3.91
N TYR A 247 -24.49 -11.23 -3.54
CA TYR A 247 -24.26 -9.96 -2.86
C TYR A 247 -23.04 -9.24 -3.47
N ASP A 248 -23.08 -7.92 -3.42
CA ASP A 248 -22.03 -7.06 -3.95
C ASP A 248 -20.75 -7.17 -3.10
N ILE A 249 -19.63 -7.43 -3.76
CA ILE A 249 -18.31 -7.42 -3.14
C ILE A 249 -17.36 -6.44 -3.83
N SER A 250 -17.89 -5.52 -4.65
CA SER A 250 -17.07 -4.59 -5.46
C SER A 250 -16.19 -3.70 -4.56
N GLU A 251 -16.73 -3.21 -3.45
CA GLU A 251 -15.95 -2.45 -2.46
C GLU A 251 -14.88 -3.30 -1.79
N ASN A 252 -15.20 -4.55 -1.44
CA ASN A 252 -14.24 -5.47 -0.84
C ASN A 252 -13.07 -5.77 -1.80
N ILE A 253 -13.37 -6.00 -3.09
CA ILE A 253 -12.33 -6.23 -4.10
C ILE A 253 -11.46 -4.98 -4.31
N LYS A 254 -12.06 -3.79 -4.33
CA LYS A 254 -11.31 -2.52 -4.38
C LYS A 254 -10.41 -2.36 -3.17
N MET A 255 -10.93 -2.63 -1.98
CA MET A 255 -10.17 -2.55 -0.73
C MET A 255 -9.03 -3.58 -0.69
N GLU A 256 -9.28 -4.82 -1.12
CA GLU A 256 -8.27 -5.88 -1.23
C GLU A 256 -7.13 -5.48 -2.18
N LYS A 257 -7.46 -4.92 -3.37
CA LYS A 257 -6.48 -4.39 -4.32
C LYS A 257 -5.68 -3.22 -3.73
N SER A 258 -6.36 -2.28 -3.05
CA SER A 258 -5.71 -1.14 -2.40
C SER A 258 -4.75 -1.57 -1.28
N LEU A 259 -5.18 -2.49 -0.41
CA LEU A 259 -4.33 -3.03 0.66
C LEU A 259 -3.12 -3.77 0.11
N LYS A 260 -3.30 -4.56 -0.95
CA LYS A 260 -2.18 -5.23 -1.63
C LYS A 260 -1.19 -4.19 -2.18
N MET A 261 -1.67 -3.17 -2.86
CA MET A 261 -0.83 -2.10 -3.39
C MET A 261 -0.05 -1.37 -2.27
N GLN A 262 -0.70 -1.05 -1.15
CA GLN A 262 -0.05 -0.43 0.00
C GLN A 262 1.01 -1.35 0.62
N HIS A 263 0.74 -2.65 0.71
CA HIS A 263 1.71 -3.63 1.19
C HIS A 263 2.95 -3.70 0.28
N ASP A 264 2.73 -3.76 -1.03
CA ASP A 264 3.81 -3.83 -2.01
C ASP A 264 4.67 -2.55 -1.98
N ILE A 265 4.04 -1.36 -1.88
CA ILE A 265 4.75 -0.08 -1.70
C ILE A 265 5.55 -0.07 -0.39
N SER A 266 4.97 -0.56 0.72
CA SER A 266 5.67 -0.63 2.00
C SER A 266 6.91 -1.54 1.91
N SER A 267 6.83 -2.63 1.17
CA SER A 267 7.97 -3.52 0.91
C SER A 267 9.06 -2.83 0.08
N ILE A 268 8.69 -2.08 -0.97
CA ILE A 268 9.64 -1.29 -1.77
C ILE A 268 10.35 -0.26 -0.89
N ILE A 269 9.59 0.46 -0.06
CA ILE A 269 10.12 1.45 0.90
C ILE A 269 11.15 0.80 1.82
N ALA A 270 10.79 -0.31 2.48
CA ALA A 270 11.65 -0.99 3.43
C ALA A 270 12.97 -1.47 2.78
N ASN A 271 12.88 -2.07 1.59
CA ASN A 271 14.04 -2.55 0.85
C ASN A 271 14.96 -1.39 0.43
N ALA A 272 14.41 -0.31 -0.10
CA ALA A 272 15.18 0.86 -0.51
C ALA A 272 15.88 1.53 0.68
N GLN A 273 15.18 1.68 1.81
CA GLN A 273 15.76 2.22 3.04
C GLN A 273 16.90 1.35 3.58
N GLN A 274 16.68 0.03 3.67
CA GLN A 274 17.71 -0.91 4.14
C GLN A 274 18.96 -0.86 3.27
N ASN A 275 18.79 -0.88 1.95
CA ASN A 275 19.92 -0.83 1.01
C ASN A 275 20.64 0.52 1.07
N PHE A 276 19.92 1.62 1.20
CA PHE A 276 20.54 2.93 1.37
C PHE A 276 21.33 3.02 2.68
N LEU A 277 20.81 2.49 3.79
CA LEU A 277 21.50 2.48 5.07
C LEU A 277 22.80 1.67 5.03
N LEU A 278 22.82 0.56 4.31
CA LEU A 278 24.00 -0.30 4.19
C LEU A 278 25.07 0.28 3.25
N ASN A 279 24.65 0.81 2.11
CA ASN A 279 25.58 1.14 1.01
C ASN A 279 25.77 2.65 0.81
N ARG A 280 24.92 3.48 1.42
CA ARG A 280 24.90 4.95 1.24
C ARG A 280 24.89 5.41 -0.24
N ASN A 281 24.39 4.54 -1.13
CA ASN A 281 24.35 4.75 -2.56
C ASN A 281 22.93 5.12 -3.00
N LEU A 282 22.68 6.42 -3.17
CA LEU A 282 21.37 6.95 -3.57
C LEU A 282 20.97 6.53 -5.01
N PRO A 283 21.83 6.56 -6.02
CA PRO A 283 21.52 6.02 -7.35
C PRO A 283 21.02 4.57 -7.31
N HIS A 284 21.70 3.70 -6.58
CA HIS A 284 21.29 2.30 -6.46
C HIS A 284 19.93 2.15 -5.74
N ALA A 285 19.66 2.98 -4.72
CA ALA A 285 18.35 2.99 -4.08
C ALA A 285 17.25 3.45 -5.06
N CYS A 286 17.53 4.43 -5.93
CA CYS A 286 16.59 4.87 -6.95
C CYS A 286 16.26 3.76 -7.97
N ASP A 287 17.26 2.97 -8.42
CA ASP A 287 17.04 1.83 -9.33
C ASP A 287 16.14 0.77 -8.68
N GLN A 288 16.36 0.48 -7.40
CA GLN A 288 15.53 -0.48 -6.65
C GLN A 288 14.10 0.00 -6.37
N ILE A 289 13.83 1.29 -6.55
CA ILE A 289 12.51 1.87 -6.42
C ILE A 289 11.81 1.92 -7.77
N LEU A 290 12.49 2.34 -8.82
CA LEU A 290 11.87 2.64 -10.11
C LEU A 290 11.25 1.40 -10.76
N ASP A 291 11.99 0.33 -10.93
CA ASP A 291 11.49 -0.88 -11.60
C ASP A 291 10.28 -1.51 -10.90
N PRO A 292 10.29 -1.72 -9.55
CA PRO A 292 9.10 -2.20 -8.85
C PRO A 292 7.88 -1.27 -8.97
N ILE A 293 8.09 0.05 -8.98
CA ILE A 293 6.97 1.00 -9.14
C ILE A 293 6.36 0.88 -10.53
N LEU A 294 7.15 0.78 -11.57
CA LEU A 294 6.65 0.62 -12.93
C LEU A 294 5.79 -0.63 -13.06
N HIS A 295 6.26 -1.76 -12.50
CA HIS A 295 5.47 -2.99 -12.47
C HIS A 295 4.19 -2.84 -11.64
N LEU A 296 4.27 -2.22 -10.46
CA LEU A 296 3.12 -2.05 -9.57
C LEU A 296 2.04 -1.13 -10.14
N THR A 297 2.47 -0.11 -10.89
CA THR A 297 1.58 0.89 -11.51
C THR A 297 1.21 0.56 -12.95
N ASP A 298 1.68 -0.57 -13.50
CA ASP A 298 1.50 -0.93 -14.91
C ASP A 298 1.92 0.19 -15.86
N SER A 299 3.06 0.83 -15.55
CA SER A 299 3.64 1.92 -16.32
C SER A 299 4.78 1.42 -17.20
N GLU A 300 4.84 1.91 -18.43
CA GLU A 300 5.84 1.48 -19.42
C GLU A 300 7.19 2.18 -19.24
N PHE A 301 7.16 3.46 -18.87
CA PHE A 301 8.34 4.30 -18.71
C PHE A 301 8.34 5.05 -17.39
N GLY A 302 9.54 5.41 -16.92
CA GLY A 302 9.69 6.28 -15.79
C GLY A 302 11.12 6.68 -15.50
N PHE A 303 11.28 7.68 -14.66
CA PHE A 303 12.57 8.09 -14.11
C PHE A 303 12.42 8.70 -12.71
N ILE A 304 13.52 8.70 -11.98
CA ILE A 304 13.68 9.44 -10.74
C ILE A 304 14.73 10.51 -10.98
N GLY A 305 14.40 11.76 -10.68
CA GLY A 305 15.27 12.91 -10.85
C GLY A 305 15.54 13.62 -9.53
N ILE A 306 16.78 14.06 -9.32
CA ILE A 306 17.24 14.79 -8.13
C ILE A 306 17.71 16.16 -8.57
N ILE A 307 17.23 17.22 -7.93
CA ILE A 307 17.62 18.59 -8.21
C ILE A 307 19.05 18.83 -7.69
N GLN A 308 19.92 19.29 -8.57
CA GLN A 308 21.25 19.79 -8.24
C GLN A 308 21.36 21.26 -8.60
N LYS A 309 22.09 22.03 -7.79
CA LYS A 309 22.45 23.42 -8.08
C LYS A 309 23.93 23.49 -8.38
N GLN A 310 24.27 24.01 -9.54
CA GLN A 310 25.66 24.19 -9.96
C GLN A 310 25.81 25.63 -10.50
N GLN A 311 26.59 26.48 -9.83
CA GLN A 311 26.88 27.88 -10.24
C GLN A 311 25.60 28.67 -10.61
N ASP A 312 24.57 28.66 -9.74
CA ASP A 312 23.25 29.29 -9.94
C ASP A 312 22.35 28.65 -11.00
N GLU A 313 22.78 27.60 -11.71
CA GLU A 313 21.96 26.83 -12.62
C GLU A 313 21.28 25.66 -11.88
N VAL A 314 19.98 25.48 -12.12
CA VAL A 314 19.21 24.33 -11.63
C VAL A 314 19.30 23.23 -12.68
N LEU A 315 19.73 22.05 -12.26
CA LEU A 315 19.86 20.86 -13.09
C LEU A 315 19.01 19.74 -12.47
N LEU A 316 18.47 18.88 -13.31
CA LEU A 316 17.85 17.63 -12.86
C LEU A 316 18.79 16.47 -13.19
N TYR A 317 19.43 15.95 -12.18
CA TYR A 317 20.23 14.73 -12.26
C TYR A 317 19.32 13.51 -12.21
N ILE A 318 19.44 12.59 -13.16
CA ILE A 318 18.61 11.39 -13.29
C ILE A 318 19.46 10.17 -12.93
N PRO A 319 19.44 9.73 -11.65
CA PRO A 319 20.18 8.55 -11.22
C PRO A 319 19.56 7.24 -11.73
N SER A 320 18.23 7.24 -11.98
CA SER A 320 17.50 6.06 -12.44
C SER A 320 16.46 6.44 -13.49
N ILE A 321 16.49 5.71 -14.60
CA ILE A 321 15.55 5.87 -15.72
C ILE A 321 15.34 4.52 -16.40
N THR A 322 14.14 4.27 -16.92
CA THR A 322 13.87 3.10 -17.77
C THR A 322 14.77 3.08 -19.00
N ASN A 323 15.05 1.89 -19.48
CA ASN A 323 15.96 1.68 -20.60
C ASN A 323 15.58 2.52 -21.83
N LEU A 324 16.46 3.45 -22.20
CA LEU A 324 16.33 4.37 -23.35
C LEU A 324 16.76 3.73 -24.69
N SER A 325 16.83 2.40 -24.78
CA SER A 325 17.31 1.66 -25.97
C SER A 325 16.28 1.65 -27.10
N TRP A 326 15.72 2.80 -27.46
CA TRP A 326 14.73 2.91 -28.53
C TRP A 326 15.32 2.74 -29.92
N ASN A 327 16.63 3.04 -30.06
CA ASN A 327 17.41 2.77 -31.25
C ASN A 327 18.87 2.55 -30.85
N LYS A 328 19.71 2.10 -31.81
CA LYS A 328 21.12 1.77 -31.57
C LYS A 328 21.94 2.94 -31.00
N ASN A 329 21.69 4.15 -31.48
CA ASN A 329 22.42 5.34 -31.05
C ASN A 329 22.05 5.77 -29.61
N THR A 330 20.78 5.72 -29.25
CA THR A 330 20.32 6.03 -27.89
C THR A 330 20.79 4.99 -26.88
N LYS A 331 20.90 3.72 -27.30
CA LYS A 331 21.46 2.65 -26.48
C LYS A 331 22.91 2.87 -26.16
N GLU A 332 23.74 3.10 -27.17
CA GLU A 332 25.18 3.37 -27.02
C GLU A 332 25.44 4.62 -26.18
N TRP A 333 24.64 5.68 -26.39
CA TRP A 333 24.72 6.90 -25.60
C TRP A 333 24.39 6.65 -24.14
N TYR A 334 23.31 5.91 -23.85
CA TYR A 334 22.87 5.58 -22.49
C TYR A 334 23.89 4.71 -21.75
N GLU A 335 24.43 3.66 -22.42
CA GLU A 335 25.43 2.78 -21.84
C GLU A 335 26.74 3.56 -21.53
N ASN A 336 27.15 4.49 -22.41
CA ASN A 336 28.28 5.37 -22.16
C ASN A 336 28.07 6.32 -20.98
N GLN A 337 26.89 6.92 -20.84
CA GLN A 337 26.56 7.78 -19.70
C GLN A 337 26.52 6.99 -18.39
N LYS A 338 25.98 5.79 -18.41
CA LYS A 338 25.91 4.91 -17.24
C LYS A 338 27.31 4.44 -16.78
N SER A 339 28.20 4.13 -17.74
CA SER A 339 29.57 3.67 -17.45
C SER A 339 30.47 4.78 -16.86
N THR A 340 30.18 6.03 -17.15
CA THR A 340 30.97 7.19 -16.66
C THR A 340 30.56 7.65 -15.26
N ASN A 341 29.59 6.99 -14.60
CA ASN A 341 29.01 7.36 -13.30
C ASN A 341 28.36 8.76 -13.26
N ASN A 342 28.24 9.45 -14.40
CA ASN A 342 27.78 10.83 -14.46
C ASN A 342 26.25 10.96 -14.56
N GLY A 343 25.49 9.86 -14.72
CA GLY A 343 24.04 9.89 -14.91
C GLY A 343 23.58 10.85 -16.02
N LEU A 344 22.27 10.97 -16.21
CA LEU A 344 21.71 11.93 -17.15
C LEU A 344 21.47 13.27 -16.48
N LEU A 345 21.77 14.39 -17.16
CA LEU A 345 21.49 15.73 -16.68
C LEU A 345 20.49 16.42 -17.63
N PHE A 346 19.32 16.77 -17.10
CA PHE A 346 18.33 17.57 -17.83
C PHE A 346 18.43 19.05 -17.42
N ARG A 347 18.55 19.91 -18.43
CA ARG A 347 18.68 21.36 -18.27
C ARG A 347 17.44 22.11 -18.76
N ASN A 348 16.68 21.52 -19.68
CA ASN A 348 15.50 22.13 -20.24
C ASN A 348 14.25 21.71 -19.42
N PHE A 349 13.61 22.69 -18.81
CA PHE A 349 12.40 22.54 -18.01
C PHE A 349 11.14 23.12 -18.71
N ASP A 350 11.17 23.36 -20.01
CA ASP A 350 10.00 23.82 -20.77
C ASP A 350 9.23 22.62 -21.33
N ASN A 351 8.71 21.77 -20.43
CA ASN A 351 8.00 20.53 -20.75
C ASN A 351 7.21 20.05 -19.51
N LEU A 352 6.52 18.90 -19.62
CA LEU A 352 5.68 18.33 -18.55
C LEU A 352 6.43 18.13 -17.24
N PHE A 353 7.61 17.52 -17.27
CA PHE A 353 8.39 17.29 -16.05
C PHE A 353 8.96 18.59 -15.49
N GLY A 354 9.26 19.56 -16.37
CA GLY A 354 9.71 20.87 -15.94
C GLY A 354 8.64 21.66 -15.19
N GLN A 355 7.37 21.50 -15.54
CA GLN A 355 6.26 22.09 -14.78
C GLN A 355 6.23 21.54 -13.35
N VAL A 356 6.43 20.23 -13.14
CA VAL A 356 6.52 19.64 -11.80
C VAL A 356 7.57 20.36 -10.96
N ILE A 357 8.72 20.67 -11.55
CA ILE A 357 9.86 21.28 -10.84
C ILE A 357 9.64 22.78 -10.63
N LYS A 358 9.24 23.51 -11.67
CA LYS A 358 9.09 24.97 -11.62
C LYS A 358 7.95 25.41 -10.71
N GLU A 359 6.81 24.72 -10.78
CA GLU A 359 5.59 25.07 -10.04
C GLU A 359 5.45 24.28 -8.73
N ASN A 360 6.30 23.26 -8.52
CA ASN A 360 6.25 22.36 -7.36
C ASN A 360 4.85 21.71 -7.18
N VAL A 361 4.27 21.23 -8.28
CA VAL A 361 2.93 20.61 -8.33
C VAL A 361 2.98 19.21 -8.91
N ILE A 362 1.97 18.41 -8.60
CA ILE A 362 1.75 17.13 -9.26
C ILE A 362 1.17 17.43 -10.66
N VAL A 363 1.79 16.86 -11.69
CA VAL A 363 1.29 16.90 -13.06
C VAL A 363 0.76 15.53 -13.43
N CYS A 364 -0.55 15.40 -13.62
CA CYS A 364 -1.23 14.17 -14.01
C CYS A 364 -2.07 14.43 -15.26
N THR A 365 -1.78 13.74 -16.36
CA THR A 365 -2.55 13.87 -17.60
C THR A 365 -2.63 12.54 -18.33
N ASN A 366 -3.83 12.22 -18.82
CA ASN A 366 -4.09 11.07 -19.68
C ASN A 366 -4.17 11.47 -21.18
N ASP A 367 -3.89 12.73 -21.47
CA ASP A 367 -3.70 13.27 -22.82
C ASP A 367 -2.54 14.29 -22.80
N PRO A 368 -1.29 13.82 -22.82
CA PRO A 368 -0.11 14.69 -22.78
C PRO A 368 0.01 15.60 -24.00
N GLU A 369 -0.55 15.23 -25.14
CA GLU A 369 -0.45 16.03 -26.37
C GLU A 369 -1.25 17.34 -26.26
N SER A 370 -2.40 17.33 -25.60
CA SER A 370 -3.24 18.52 -25.40
C SER A 370 -2.85 19.35 -24.18
N HIS A 371 -1.92 18.87 -23.33
CA HIS A 371 -1.52 19.55 -22.10
C HIS A 371 -0.72 20.83 -22.39
N SER A 372 -1.04 21.93 -21.72
CA SER A 372 -0.45 23.27 -21.96
C SER A 372 1.08 23.32 -21.81
N ALA A 373 1.64 22.51 -20.92
CA ALA A 373 3.09 22.40 -20.71
C ALA A 373 3.78 21.46 -21.72
N SER A 374 3.03 20.77 -22.58
CA SER A 374 3.63 19.84 -23.55
C SER A 374 4.36 20.60 -24.66
N LYS A 375 5.60 20.21 -24.93
CA LYS A 375 6.41 20.73 -26.07
C LYS A 375 6.81 19.61 -27.03
N GLY A 376 6.10 18.46 -26.94
CA GLY A 376 6.42 17.25 -27.68
C GLY A 376 7.56 16.45 -27.06
N THR A 377 7.93 15.37 -27.73
CA THR A 377 9.02 14.50 -27.33
C THR A 377 10.20 14.65 -28.30
N PRO A 378 11.45 14.44 -27.88
CA PRO A 378 12.61 14.44 -28.76
C PRO A 378 12.47 13.42 -29.90
N PRO A 379 13.12 13.63 -31.06
CA PRO A 379 13.12 12.66 -32.14
C PRO A 379 13.56 11.27 -31.67
N GLY A 380 12.77 10.24 -31.97
CA GLY A 380 13.02 8.85 -31.56
C GLY A 380 12.53 8.49 -30.16
N HIS A 381 11.93 9.42 -29.42
CA HIS A 381 11.30 9.13 -28.14
C HIS A 381 9.96 8.41 -28.37
N PRO A 382 9.62 7.35 -27.60
CA PRO A 382 8.31 6.74 -27.66
C PRO A 382 7.18 7.74 -27.39
N LYS A 383 6.02 7.49 -27.99
CA LYS A 383 4.84 8.32 -27.73
C LYS A 383 4.41 8.18 -26.28
N ILE A 384 4.23 9.31 -25.61
CA ILE A 384 3.67 9.35 -24.25
C ILE A 384 2.16 9.50 -24.36
N LYS A 385 1.43 8.50 -23.87
CA LYS A 385 -0.06 8.41 -23.88
C LYS A 385 -0.67 8.91 -22.58
N SER A 386 0.02 8.71 -21.46
CA SER A 386 -0.34 9.19 -20.14
C SER A 386 0.92 9.53 -19.35
N PHE A 387 0.84 10.53 -18.46
CA PHE A 387 1.98 11.02 -17.67
C PHE A 387 1.55 11.35 -16.26
N LEU A 388 2.37 10.92 -15.30
CA LEU A 388 2.28 11.31 -13.90
C LEU A 388 3.65 11.73 -13.40
N GLY A 389 3.80 13.00 -13.03
CA GLY A 389 4.98 13.56 -12.39
C GLY A 389 4.66 14.03 -10.98
N ILE A 390 5.38 13.52 -9.98
CA ILE A 390 5.19 13.84 -8.57
C ILE A 390 6.46 14.50 -8.03
N PRO A 391 6.39 15.71 -7.44
CA PRO A 391 7.55 16.35 -6.83
C PRO A 391 7.97 15.63 -5.54
N ILE A 392 9.27 15.40 -5.40
CA ILE A 392 9.88 14.92 -4.15
C ILE A 392 10.27 16.15 -3.35
N ARG A 393 9.80 16.22 -2.10
CA ARG A 393 9.99 17.38 -1.22
C ARG A 393 10.73 17.01 0.06
N THR A 394 11.48 17.98 0.55
CA THR A 394 12.05 17.97 1.90
C THR A 394 11.73 19.31 2.55
N ASN A 395 10.97 19.31 3.64
CA ASN A 395 10.54 20.54 4.33
C ASN A 395 9.95 21.58 3.34
N ASP A 396 8.97 21.18 2.52
CA ASP A 396 8.30 21.98 1.49
C ASP A 396 9.18 22.46 0.32
N THR A 397 10.47 22.20 0.38
CA THR A 397 11.39 22.48 -0.73
C THR A 397 11.45 21.30 -1.67
N ILE A 398 11.27 21.54 -2.97
CA ILE A 398 11.44 20.49 -3.98
C ILE A 398 12.93 20.10 -4.07
N THR A 399 13.19 18.80 -3.93
CA THR A 399 14.54 18.22 -3.98
C THR A 399 14.70 17.25 -5.15
N GLY A 400 13.59 16.89 -5.81
CA GLY A 400 13.58 15.99 -6.94
C GLY A 400 12.18 15.75 -7.46
N MET A 401 12.05 14.76 -8.31
CA MET A 401 10.76 14.27 -8.79
C MET A 401 10.82 12.80 -9.17
N ILE A 402 9.67 12.16 -9.17
CA ILE A 402 9.44 10.88 -9.84
C ILE A 402 8.49 11.13 -11.00
N ALA A 403 8.78 10.52 -12.15
CA ALA A 403 7.89 10.56 -13.31
C ALA A 403 7.67 9.15 -13.82
N ILE A 404 6.41 8.80 -14.10
CA ILE A 404 5.99 7.55 -14.72
C ILE A 404 5.03 7.85 -15.87
N ALA A 405 5.02 6.98 -16.88
CA ALA A 405 4.26 7.22 -18.11
C ALA A 405 3.71 5.93 -18.72
N ASN A 406 2.66 6.08 -19.54
CA ASN A 406 2.04 5.03 -20.35
C ASN A 406 1.42 3.89 -19.52
N ARG A 407 0.71 4.23 -18.44
CA ARG A 407 -0.16 3.27 -17.78
C ARG A 407 -1.36 2.95 -18.66
N THR A 408 -1.72 1.67 -18.78
CA THR A 408 -2.79 1.19 -19.67
C THR A 408 -4.14 1.87 -19.40
N ASP A 409 -4.52 1.98 -18.12
CA ASP A 409 -5.79 2.61 -17.70
C ASP A 409 -5.68 4.13 -17.43
N GLY A 410 -4.52 4.73 -17.72
CA GLY A 410 -4.20 6.10 -17.32
C GLY A 410 -3.94 6.26 -15.82
N TYR A 411 -3.70 7.50 -15.37
CA TYR A 411 -3.41 7.84 -13.98
C TYR A 411 -4.61 8.53 -13.34
N HIS A 412 -4.93 8.11 -12.11
CA HIS A 412 -6.01 8.63 -11.29
C HIS A 412 -5.53 8.88 -9.86
N GLN A 413 -6.37 9.48 -9.02
CA GLN A 413 -6.02 9.90 -7.66
C GLN A 413 -5.56 8.75 -6.76
N ASP A 414 -6.10 7.55 -6.94
CA ASP A 414 -5.74 6.36 -6.19
C ASP A 414 -4.25 5.97 -6.31
N ILE A 415 -3.68 6.14 -7.51
CA ILE A 415 -2.24 5.90 -7.76
C ILE A 415 -1.39 6.98 -7.09
N ILE A 416 -1.83 8.24 -7.17
CA ILE A 416 -1.13 9.35 -6.51
C ILE A 416 -1.08 9.15 -5.00
N ASP A 417 -2.24 8.82 -4.40
CA ASP A 417 -2.36 8.58 -2.96
C ASP A 417 -1.50 7.38 -2.53
N ALA A 418 -1.48 6.32 -3.32
CA ALA A 418 -0.68 5.13 -3.05
C ALA A 418 0.83 5.43 -3.10
N LEU A 419 1.30 6.24 -4.05
CA LEU A 419 2.72 6.59 -4.20
C LEU A 419 3.20 7.65 -3.20
N THR A 420 2.31 8.40 -2.57
CA THR A 420 2.65 9.50 -1.64
C THR A 420 3.64 9.10 -0.53
N PRO A 421 3.48 7.95 0.19
CA PRO A 421 4.42 7.53 1.23
C PRO A 421 5.82 7.26 0.68
N LEU A 422 5.91 6.70 -0.51
CA LEU A 422 7.18 6.40 -1.16
C LEU A 422 7.90 7.68 -1.59
N VAL A 423 7.19 8.65 -2.15
CA VAL A 423 7.76 9.96 -2.52
C VAL A 423 8.28 10.70 -1.29
N ALA A 424 7.54 10.65 -0.17
CA ALA A 424 7.98 11.24 1.11
C ALA A 424 9.25 10.56 1.64
N MET A 425 9.32 9.24 1.56
CA MET A 425 10.52 8.48 1.93
C MET A 425 11.72 8.88 1.05
N MET A 426 11.52 9.01 -0.27
CA MET A 426 12.59 9.46 -1.15
C MET A 426 13.13 10.84 -0.79
N GLY A 427 12.26 11.78 -0.42
CA GLY A 427 12.67 13.08 0.12
C GLY A 427 13.61 12.95 1.34
N SER A 428 13.27 12.02 2.23
CA SER A 428 14.10 11.73 3.41
C SER A 428 15.47 11.12 3.04
N LEU A 429 15.53 10.22 2.06
CA LEU A 429 16.81 9.64 1.60
C LEU A 429 17.70 10.69 0.93
N ILE A 430 17.13 11.54 0.07
CA ILE A 430 17.87 12.63 -0.60
C ILE A 430 18.42 13.60 0.46
N HIS A 431 17.62 13.94 1.45
CA HIS A 431 18.06 14.82 2.55
C HIS A 431 19.17 14.18 3.39
N ALA A 432 19.02 12.90 3.76
CA ALA A 432 20.04 12.18 4.51
C ALA A 432 21.38 12.13 3.75
N ARG A 433 21.35 11.89 2.44
CA ARG A 433 22.55 11.91 1.61
C ARG A 433 23.20 13.29 1.58
N LYS A 434 22.40 14.35 1.42
CA LYS A 434 22.91 15.73 1.42
C LYS A 434 23.59 16.10 2.72
N LEU A 435 22.98 15.75 3.86
CA LEU A 435 23.60 15.98 5.19
C LEU A 435 24.90 15.21 5.37
N GLU A 436 24.99 13.99 4.85
CA GLU A 436 26.21 13.19 4.90
C GLU A 436 27.33 13.82 4.06
N ASP A 437 27.03 14.29 2.85
CA ASP A 437 27.99 14.97 1.99
C ASP A 437 28.49 16.27 2.64
N GLU A 438 27.59 17.08 3.21
CA GLU A 438 27.94 18.29 3.99
C GLU A 438 28.83 17.96 5.20
N ARG A 439 28.48 16.90 5.95
CA ARG A 439 29.28 16.45 7.08
C ARG A 439 30.68 16.03 6.65
N ASN A 440 30.80 15.25 5.58
CA ASN A 440 32.11 14.80 5.09
C ASN A 440 33.00 15.99 4.69
N ILE A 441 32.45 17.00 4.01
CA ILE A 441 33.18 18.23 3.66
C ILE A 441 33.63 18.96 4.93
N ILE A 442 32.78 19.07 5.93
CA ILE A 442 33.12 19.71 7.20
C ILE A 442 34.22 18.90 7.92
N GLU A 443 34.08 17.57 8.00
CA GLU A 443 35.08 16.70 8.64
C GLU A 443 36.44 16.80 7.93
N GLU A 444 36.47 16.78 6.59
CA GLU A 444 37.71 16.99 5.81
C GLU A 444 38.33 18.39 6.09
N THR A 445 37.49 19.43 6.13
CA THR A 445 37.93 20.77 6.39
C THR A 445 38.48 20.89 7.81
N LEU A 446 37.78 20.32 8.81
CA LEU A 446 38.23 20.29 10.19
C LEU A 446 39.56 19.55 10.36
N ARG A 447 39.69 18.39 9.68
CA ARG A 447 40.92 17.60 9.68
C ARG A 447 42.09 18.40 9.07
N PHE A 448 41.83 19.03 7.91
CA PHE A 448 42.84 19.87 7.25
C PHE A 448 43.28 21.01 8.19
N ASN A 449 42.35 21.72 8.80
CA ASN A 449 42.66 22.83 9.75
C ASN A 449 43.35 22.34 11.03
N ALA A 450 43.07 21.12 11.48
CA ALA A 450 43.74 20.54 12.63
C ALA A 450 45.19 20.13 12.34
N GLU A 451 45.52 19.80 11.10
CA GLU A 451 46.85 19.32 10.69
C GLU A 451 47.70 20.37 9.99
N HIS A 452 47.10 21.45 9.46
CA HIS A 452 47.79 22.44 8.64
C HIS A 452 47.64 23.87 9.18
N ASP A 453 48.61 24.72 8.86
CA ASP A 453 48.53 26.15 9.07
C ASP A 453 47.63 26.80 8.02
N PHE A 454 46.60 27.54 8.47
CA PHE A 454 45.56 28.09 7.60
C PHE A 454 46.09 29.12 6.58
N LEU A 455 47.22 29.80 6.91
CA LEU A 455 47.78 30.84 6.06
C LEU A 455 48.65 30.26 4.93
N THR A 456 49.53 29.31 5.28
CA THR A 456 50.58 28.79 4.38
C THR A 456 50.23 27.44 3.78
N GLY A 457 49.23 26.73 4.29
CA GLY A 457 48.89 25.38 3.89
C GLY A 457 49.90 24.31 4.29
N LEU A 458 51.00 24.68 4.94
CA LEU A 458 51.97 23.74 5.48
C LEU A 458 51.41 22.97 6.69
N PRO A 459 52.00 21.80 7.02
CA PRO A 459 51.73 21.18 8.33
C PRO A 459 51.94 22.20 9.45
N ASN A 460 51.01 22.19 10.42
CA ASN A 460 51.13 23.05 11.59
C ASN A 460 52.04 22.43 12.65
N ARG A 461 52.29 23.18 13.73
CA ARG A 461 53.12 22.72 14.86
C ARG A 461 52.69 21.35 15.38
N ASN A 462 51.40 21.15 15.61
CA ASN A 462 50.87 19.93 16.20
C ASN A 462 51.12 18.71 15.26
N SER A 463 50.82 18.87 13.98
CA SER A 463 51.05 17.85 12.97
C SER A 463 52.53 17.50 12.83
N PHE A 464 53.41 18.50 12.81
CA PHE A 464 54.85 18.28 12.74
C PHE A 464 55.36 17.44 13.91
N PHE A 465 55.05 17.84 15.12
CA PHE A 465 55.54 17.14 16.32
C PHE A 465 54.96 15.75 16.45
N GLN A 466 53.68 15.55 16.15
CA GLN A 466 53.05 14.20 16.15
C GLN A 466 53.69 13.24 15.13
N HIS A 467 53.98 13.72 13.93
CA HIS A 467 54.63 12.90 12.91
C HIS A 467 56.08 12.62 13.23
N THR A 468 56.81 13.64 13.73
CA THR A 468 58.22 13.52 14.09
C THR A 468 58.39 12.61 15.28
N ASP A 469 57.49 12.67 16.28
CA ASP A 469 57.52 11.80 17.45
C ASP A 469 57.40 10.31 17.12
N LYS A 470 56.47 9.97 16.21
CA LYS A 470 56.35 8.59 15.69
C LYS A 470 57.64 8.11 15.06
N ILE A 471 58.29 8.96 14.29
CA ILE A 471 59.58 8.68 13.64
C ILE A 471 60.69 8.59 14.67
N PHE A 472 60.72 9.51 15.64
CA PHE A 472 61.72 9.53 16.72
C PHE A 472 61.75 8.23 17.54
N HIS A 473 60.57 7.70 17.89
CA HIS A 473 60.50 6.42 18.58
C HIS A 473 60.96 5.25 17.71
N SER A 474 60.76 5.28 16.39
CA SER A 474 61.24 4.25 15.49
C SER A 474 62.78 4.23 15.33
N PHE A 475 63.44 5.37 15.49
CA PHE A 475 64.90 5.47 15.45
C PHE A 475 65.55 4.87 16.69
N ASN A 476 64.91 4.92 17.85
CA ASN A 476 65.43 4.34 19.08
C ASN A 476 65.35 2.80 19.13
N ILE A 477 64.49 2.17 18.28
CA ILE A 477 64.30 0.72 18.24
C ILE A 477 65.21 0.02 17.24
N ALA A 478 65.62 0.71 16.19
CA ALA A 478 66.47 0.14 15.16
C ALA A 478 67.96 0.41 15.45
N SER A 479 68.72 -0.64 15.76
CA SER A 479 70.20 -0.63 15.83
C SER A 479 70.81 -0.34 14.41
N HIS A 480 70.36 0.66 13.72
CA HIS A 480 70.82 0.99 12.38
C HIS A 480 71.91 2.08 12.46
N PRO A 481 73.06 1.93 11.80
CA PRO A 481 74.20 2.88 11.85
C PRO A 481 73.95 4.22 11.12
N LEU A 482 72.72 4.54 10.75
CA LEU A 482 72.35 5.73 9.98
C LEU A 482 71.47 6.68 10.82
N ASN A 483 71.97 7.22 11.93
CA ASN A 483 71.42 8.37 12.64
C ASN A 483 71.55 9.68 11.83
N ASN A 484 71.39 9.63 10.52
CA ASN A 484 71.50 10.77 9.62
C ASN A 484 70.11 11.42 9.45
N ASN A 485 69.53 11.95 10.51
CA ASN A 485 68.37 12.80 10.41
C ASN A 485 68.69 14.12 11.09
N CYS A 486 68.28 15.21 10.47
CA CYS A 486 68.50 16.53 11.03
C CYS A 486 67.16 17.30 11.11
N LEU A 487 67.07 18.11 12.14
CA LEU A 487 65.99 19.04 12.34
C LEU A 487 66.53 20.44 12.21
N ALA A 488 65.88 21.29 11.43
CA ALA A 488 66.27 22.70 11.32
C ALA A 488 65.08 23.59 11.72
N ILE A 489 65.31 24.57 12.55
CA ILE A 489 64.38 25.65 12.84
C ILE A 489 64.81 26.87 12.04
N ILE A 490 63.88 27.50 11.37
CA ILE A 490 64.04 28.61 10.45
C ILE A 490 63.15 29.77 10.95
N ASP A 491 63.72 30.99 11.00
CA ASP A 491 63.01 32.18 11.42
C ASP A 491 63.29 33.35 10.49
N ILE A 492 62.23 34.01 10.01
CA ILE A 492 62.33 35.14 9.07
C ILE A 492 62.88 36.35 9.80
N ASP A 493 64.05 36.83 9.36
CA ASP A 493 64.73 37.96 10.02
C ASP A 493 63.89 39.23 9.89
N HIS A 494 63.77 39.90 11.03
CA HIS A 494 63.08 41.20 11.14
C HIS A 494 61.64 41.23 10.68
N PHE A 495 60.92 40.09 10.73
CA PHE A 495 59.55 39.97 10.23
C PHE A 495 58.59 40.98 10.89
N LYS A 496 58.76 41.25 12.20
CA LYS A 496 57.98 42.28 12.86
C LYS A 496 58.16 43.67 12.19
N LYS A 497 59.38 44.03 11.75
CA LYS A 497 59.61 45.28 11.05
C LYS A 497 58.92 45.31 9.69
N ILE A 498 58.80 44.17 9.01
CA ILE A 498 58.02 44.05 7.77
C ILE A 498 56.54 44.36 8.05
N ASN A 499 55.96 43.75 9.08
CA ASN A 499 54.59 44.02 9.48
C ASN A 499 54.37 45.49 9.87
N ASP A 500 55.28 46.05 10.69
CA ASP A 500 55.17 47.42 11.15
C ASP A 500 55.31 48.45 10.02
N THR A 501 56.05 48.09 8.94
CA THR A 501 56.31 49.00 7.82
C THR A 501 55.27 48.88 6.70
N TYR A 502 54.85 47.66 6.38
CA TYR A 502 54.04 47.36 5.19
C TYR A 502 52.64 46.83 5.53
N GLY A 503 52.36 46.64 6.82
CA GLY A 503 51.10 46.11 7.30
C GLY A 503 51.05 44.58 7.37
N HIS A 504 50.11 44.03 8.15
CA HIS A 504 49.96 42.60 8.35
C HIS A 504 49.62 41.84 7.06
N MET A 505 48.88 42.43 6.12
CA MET A 505 48.56 41.82 4.82
C MET A 505 49.84 41.57 3.97
N ALA A 506 50.81 42.48 4.08
CA ALA A 506 52.11 42.27 3.44
C ALA A 506 52.90 41.13 4.11
N GLY A 507 52.91 41.08 5.44
CA GLY A 507 53.51 39.97 6.18
C GLY A 507 52.88 38.61 5.83
N ASP A 508 51.57 38.53 5.77
CA ASP A 508 50.86 37.31 5.36
C ASP A 508 51.23 36.88 3.92
N SER A 509 51.32 37.84 3.02
CA SER A 509 51.75 37.57 1.63
C SER A 509 53.20 37.03 1.56
N ILE A 510 54.10 37.63 2.36
CA ILE A 510 55.50 37.17 2.49
C ILE A 510 55.54 35.74 3.04
N LEU A 511 54.77 35.41 4.08
CA LEU A 511 54.73 34.06 4.64
C LEU A 511 54.26 33.02 3.63
N LYS A 512 53.25 33.33 2.80
CA LYS A 512 52.80 32.47 1.70
C LYS A 512 53.90 32.25 0.68
N GLN A 513 54.48 33.32 0.14
CA GLN A 513 55.56 33.25 -0.85
C GLN A 513 56.80 32.50 -0.32
N PHE A 514 57.17 32.73 0.94
CA PHE A 514 58.25 32.05 1.64
C PHE A 514 57.99 30.55 1.77
N SER A 515 56.81 30.17 2.18
CA SER A 515 56.42 28.74 2.30
C SER A 515 56.41 28.03 0.96
N GLU A 516 55.84 28.65 -0.10
CA GLU A 516 55.82 28.10 -1.45
C GLU A 516 57.24 27.97 -2.05
N LEU A 517 58.12 28.95 -1.78
CA LEU A 517 59.50 28.94 -2.26
C LEU A 517 60.29 27.82 -1.62
N LEU A 518 60.21 27.67 -0.30
CA LEU A 518 60.97 26.66 0.44
C LEU A 518 60.40 25.25 0.29
N SER A 519 59.09 25.06 0.20
CA SER A 519 58.50 23.74 -0.02
C SER A 519 59.08 23.04 -1.26
N LYS A 520 59.44 23.78 -2.31
CA LYS A 520 60.05 23.27 -3.53
C LYS A 520 61.50 22.79 -3.37
N GLN A 521 62.14 23.12 -2.25
CA GLN A 521 63.54 22.78 -1.97
C GLN A 521 63.69 21.46 -1.20
N PHE A 522 62.63 20.99 -0.59
CA PHE A 522 62.60 19.77 0.20
C PHE A 522 62.01 18.60 -0.59
N ARG A 523 62.37 17.39 -0.21
CA ARG A 523 61.87 16.15 -0.85
C ARG A 523 60.54 15.73 -0.20
N ASP A 524 59.74 14.93 -0.88
CA ASP A 524 58.48 14.39 -0.34
C ASP A 524 58.63 13.61 0.96
N ILE A 525 59.82 13.10 1.24
CA ILE A 525 60.12 12.39 2.48
C ILE A 525 60.42 13.33 3.66
N ASP A 526 60.82 14.57 3.38
CA ASP A 526 61.14 15.59 4.40
C ASP A 526 59.81 16.19 4.90
N ILE A 527 59.78 16.70 6.16
CA ILE A 527 58.58 17.30 6.69
C ILE A 527 58.89 18.79 6.96
N PHE A 528 58.30 19.66 6.15
CA PHE A 528 58.40 21.11 6.33
C PHE A 528 57.09 21.66 6.90
N ALA A 529 57.16 22.42 7.98
CA ALA A 529 56.02 22.92 8.73
C ALA A 529 56.23 24.36 9.22
N ARG A 530 55.11 25.07 9.48
CA ARG A 530 55.12 26.34 10.18
C ARG A 530 54.69 26.12 11.63
N ILE A 531 55.55 26.54 12.57
CA ILE A 531 55.33 26.29 14.00
C ILE A 531 54.77 27.50 14.77
N GLY A 532 54.78 28.70 14.18
CA GLY A 532 54.18 29.90 14.73
C GLY A 532 54.75 31.17 14.11
N GLY A 533 54.00 32.27 14.11
CA GLY A 533 54.45 33.58 13.63
C GLY A 533 55.28 33.53 12.34
N GLU A 534 56.57 33.85 12.45
CA GLU A 534 57.59 33.80 11.38
C GLU A 534 58.50 32.57 11.43
N GLU A 535 58.16 31.56 12.28
CA GLU A 535 59.00 30.39 12.54
C GLU A 535 58.53 29.17 11.74
N PHE A 536 59.47 28.51 11.10
CA PHE A 536 59.29 27.27 10.35
C PHE A 536 60.24 26.19 10.88
N ILE A 537 59.87 24.94 10.67
CA ILE A 537 60.67 23.79 11.08
C ILE A 537 60.71 22.76 9.94
N VAL A 538 61.84 22.12 9.74
CA VAL A 538 61.97 21.04 8.76
C VAL A 538 62.71 19.85 9.33
N LEU A 539 62.14 18.65 9.14
CA LEU A 539 62.80 17.37 9.40
C LEU A 539 63.42 16.84 8.08
N LEU A 540 64.71 16.83 7.99
CA LEU A 540 65.47 16.28 6.86
C LEU A 540 65.82 14.82 7.18
N LYS A 541 65.08 13.90 6.54
CA LYS A 541 65.26 12.47 6.78
C LYS A 541 66.44 11.90 6.01
N ALA A 542 67.14 10.93 6.62
CA ALA A 542 68.30 10.26 6.03
C ALA A 542 69.33 11.26 5.46
N THR A 543 69.56 12.37 6.17
CA THR A 543 70.45 13.44 5.70
C THR A 543 71.43 13.80 6.85
N SER A 544 72.73 13.71 6.57
CA SER A 544 73.79 13.99 7.51
C SER A 544 73.88 15.50 7.86
N LEU A 545 74.40 15.87 9.00
CA LEU A 545 74.53 17.27 9.41
C LEU A 545 75.28 18.15 8.37
N PRO A 546 76.44 17.72 7.77
CA PRO A 546 77.09 18.53 6.75
C PRO A 546 76.25 18.75 5.49
N LEU A 547 75.41 17.77 5.13
CA LEU A 547 74.51 17.88 3.96
C LEU A 547 73.30 18.74 4.33
N SER A 548 72.76 18.59 5.54
CA SER A 548 71.61 19.39 6.04
C SER A 548 71.99 20.88 6.09
N LEU A 549 73.17 21.20 6.60
CA LEU A 549 73.69 22.57 6.59
C LEU A 549 73.79 23.13 5.16
N LYS A 550 74.28 22.36 4.20
CA LYS A 550 74.32 22.77 2.76
C LYS A 550 72.89 22.96 2.18
N ILE A 551 71.94 22.12 2.52
CA ILE A 551 70.57 22.26 2.05
C ILE A 551 69.96 23.55 2.61
N ILE A 552 70.07 23.79 3.90
CA ILE A 552 69.49 24.97 4.55
C ILE A 552 70.19 26.24 4.09
N GLU A 553 71.54 26.21 3.91
CA GLU A 553 72.28 27.35 3.37
C GLU A 553 71.84 27.66 1.91
N ARG A 554 71.69 26.66 1.08
CA ARG A 554 71.08 26.85 -0.27
C ARG A 554 69.70 27.50 -0.18
N CYS A 555 68.84 27.03 0.76
CA CYS A 555 67.53 27.66 1.01
C CYS A 555 67.66 29.13 1.40
N ARG A 556 68.67 29.47 2.28
CA ARG A 556 68.93 30.83 2.71
C ARG A 556 69.30 31.71 1.51
N GLU A 557 70.26 31.26 0.68
CA GLU A 557 70.68 31.97 -0.54
C GLU A 557 69.51 32.16 -1.53
N ILE A 558 68.65 31.17 -1.69
CA ILE A 558 67.47 31.26 -2.57
C ILE A 558 66.54 32.36 -2.04
N VAL A 559 66.26 32.41 -0.74
CA VAL A 559 65.40 33.42 -0.12
C VAL A 559 66.02 34.81 -0.21
N GLU A 560 67.33 34.97 0.09
CA GLU A 560 68.03 36.23 0.01
C GLU A 560 67.99 36.84 -1.39
N ASN A 561 68.11 35.98 -2.44
CA ASN A 561 68.05 36.38 -3.84
C ASN A 561 66.66 36.47 -4.44
N HIS A 562 65.61 36.01 -3.71
CA HIS A 562 64.24 36.02 -4.22
C HIS A 562 63.62 37.42 -4.11
N THR A 563 62.81 37.77 -5.09
CA THR A 563 62.08 39.04 -5.12
C THR A 563 60.69 38.83 -4.57
N PHE A 564 60.51 39.07 -3.28
CA PHE A 564 59.18 39.05 -2.65
C PHE A 564 58.38 40.30 -3.07
N LYS A 565 57.13 40.12 -3.47
CA LYS A 565 56.27 41.22 -3.92
C LYS A 565 54.97 41.27 -3.13
N PHE A 566 54.61 42.48 -2.76
CA PHE A 566 53.30 42.78 -2.24
C PHE A 566 52.81 44.05 -2.91
N ASP A 567 51.74 43.94 -3.69
CA ASP A 567 51.31 44.97 -4.66
C ASP A 567 52.50 45.39 -5.55
N ASP A 568 52.78 46.67 -5.69
CA ASP A 568 53.90 47.21 -6.47
C ASP A 568 55.22 47.32 -5.65
N THR A 569 55.22 46.82 -4.40
CA THR A 569 56.36 46.96 -3.50
C THR A 569 57.19 45.69 -3.46
N ILE A 570 58.52 45.84 -3.64
CA ILE A 570 59.49 44.77 -3.46
C ILE A 570 60.01 44.80 -2.02
N ILE A 571 59.90 43.66 -1.34
CA ILE A 571 60.33 43.52 0.06
C ILE A 571 61.51 42.52 0.08
N LYS A 572 62.64 42.94 0.67
CA LYS A 572 63.75 42.02 0.89
C LYS A 572 63.54 41.23 2.17
N VAL A 573 63.67 39.93 2.06
CA VAL A 573 63.50 38.97 3.14
C VAL A 573 64.76 38.12 3.25
N THR A 574 65.22 37.92 4.48
CA THR A 574 66.27 36.94 4.82
C THR A 574 65.76 36.06 5.95
N PHE A 575 66.39 34.96 6.20
CA PHE A 575 66.11 34.14 7.36
C PHE A 575 67.38 33.66 8.06
N SER A 576 67.29 33.35 9.33
CA SER A 576 68.28 32.65 10.13
C SER A 576 67.81 31.23 10.43
N ALA A 577 68.72 30.27 10.51
CA ALA A 577 68.40 28.89 10.84
C ALA A 577 69.41 28.24 11.78
N GLY A 578 68.92 27.32 12.59
CA GLY A 578 69.75 26.44 13.41
C GLY A 578 69.45 24.97 13.06
N VAL A 579 70.49 24.17 12.82
CA VAL A 579 70.38 22.78 12.39
C VAL A 579 70.96 21.86 13.47
N SER A 580 70.14 20.88 13.87
CA SER A 580 70.48 19.88 14.88
C SER A 580 70.42 18.48 14.31
N GLN A 581 71.48 17.68 14.51
CA GLN A 581 71.47 16.28 14.15
C GLN A 581 70.86 15.44 15.27
N PHE A 582 70.09 14.43 14.88
CA PHE A 582 69.50 13.47 15.82
C PHE A 582 70.60 12.82 16.68
N SER A 583 70.38 12.78 17.98
CA SER A 583 71.21 12.09 18.96
C SER A 583 70.35 11.23 19.88
N THR A 584 70.83 10.07 20.24
CA THR A 584 70.20 9.20 21.24
C THR A 584 70.19 9.80 22.66
N ALA A 585 70.91 10.90 22.84
CA ALA A 585 70.90 11.66 24.12
C ALA A 585 69.61 12.44 24.30
N PHE A 586 68.87 12.76 23.22
CA PHE A 586 67.58 13.45 23.34
C PHE A 586 66.51 12.46 23.82
N LYS A 587 65.70 12.91 24.77
CA LYS A 587 64.62 12.09 25.36
C LYS A 587 63.34 12.13 24.53
N ASN A 588 63.12 13.20 23.80
CA ASN A 588 61.95 13.45 22.98
C ASN A 588 62.25 14.47 21.87
N VAL A 589 61.31 14.68 20.97
CA VAL A 589 61.42 15.62 19.86
C VAL A 589 61.57 17.09 20.34
N ASP A 590 60.98 17.44 21.48
CA ASP A 590 61.08 18.79 22.03
C ASP A 590 62.50 19.13 22.47
N GLU A 591 63.26 18.17 23.06
CA GLU A 591 64.67 18.36 23.39
C GLU A 591 65.51 18.52 22.13
N TRP A 592 65.22 17.77 21.09
CA TRP A 592 65.92 17.90 19.79
C TRP A 592 65.62 19.26 19.13
N ALA A 593 64.34 19.69 19.12
CA ALA A 593 63.96 21.00 18.62
C ALA A 593 64.61 22.15 19.41
N ARG A 594 64.78 21.99 20.71
CA ARG A 594 65.45 23.00 21.57
C ARG A 594 66.94 23.14 21.16
N ASP A 595 67.65 22.06 20.90
CA ASP A 595 69.06 22.13 20.41
C ASP A 595 69.17 22.87 19.08
N ALA A 596 68.19 22.68 18.18
CA ALA A 596 68.12 23.44 16.93
C ALA A 596 67.83 24.94 17.16
N ASP A 597 66.96 25.26 18.15
CA ASP A 597 66.61 26.65 18.53
C ASP A 597 67.82 27.39 19.15
N GLU A 598 68.62 26.72 20.00
CA GLU A 598 69.86 27.25 20.52
C GLU A 598 70.79 27.63 19.38
N LYS A 599 70.96 26.82 18.34
CA LYS A 599 71.78 27.13 17.17
C LYS A 599 71.21 28.27 16.31
N LEU A 600 69.84 28.30 16.18
CA LEU A 600 69.18 29.46 15.57
C LEU A 600 69.51 30.77 16.30
N TYR A 601 69.47 30.72 17.63
CA TYR A 601 69.90 31.89 18.41
C TYR A 601 71.34 32.31 18.14
N GLU A 602 72.26 31.35 18.00
CA GLU A 602 73.64 31.65 17.57
C GLU A 602 73.69 32.34 16.21
N SER A 603 72.92 31.84 15.23
CA SER A 603 72.82 32.45 13.90
C SER A 603 72.30 33.87 13.94
N LYS A 604 71.27 34.14 14.75
CA LYS A 604 70.75 35.49 14.97
C LYS A 604 71.79 36.40 15.63
N SER A 605 72.62 35.91 16.60
CA SER A 605 73.68 36.66 17.29
C SER A 605 74.87 36.97 16.40
N LYS A 606 75.18 36.15 15.42
CA LYS A 606 76.27 36.36 14.43
C LYS A 606 75.91 37.40 13.35
N GLY A 607 74.77 38.05 13.45
CA GLY A 607 74.37 39.10 12.50
C GLY A 607 73.14 38.79 11.65
N ARG A 608 72.45 37.67 11.92
CA ARG A 608 71.32 37.16 11.15
C ARG A 608 71.74 36.72 9.71
N ASN A 609 70.72 36.33 8.85
CA ASN A 609 70.98 35.84 7.52
C ASN A 609 72.09 34.78 7.52
N ASN A 610 71.95 33.77 8.40
CA ASN A 610 72.99 32.80 8.70
C ASN A 610 72.46 31.46 9.11
N VAL A 611 73.24 30.38 8.91
CA VAL A 611 72.89 29.00 9.31
C VAL A 611 73.97 28.49 10.27
N SER A 612 73.62 28.04 11.46
CA SER A 612 74.53 27.45 12.43
C SER A 612 74.19 25.98 12.70
#